data_5e8b12583a043e6e6e9784e3af74d2fb
#
_entry.id   5e8b12583a043e6e6e9784e3af74d2fb
#
_cell.length_a   1.000
_cell.length_b   1.000
_cell.length_c   1.000
_cell.angle_alpha   90.00
_cell.angle_beta   90.00
_cell.angle_gamma   90.00
#
_symmetry.space_group_name_H-M   'P 1'
#
loop_
_entity.id
_entity.type
_entity.pdbx_description
1 polymer ?
#
loop_
_entity_poly.entity_id
_entity_poly.type
_entity_poly.pdbx_seq_one_letter_code
_entity_poly.pdbx_strand_id
1 'polypeptide(L)'
;DFQTWQLGQMGFDFIKVDAFTPDNLPEVRNSYWNKWRRPLRPAERARLLSHGMAWDWVAENGPALIIEDDAVLARSVPNILENLEQINDIEYLSLEVRGRRKLLSKTAIPIGHGVASHRLYLDRLGSAAYVLWPNGAKKLIRRASKGAVSLDGIAQWATSVKCFQADPACAVQLDMATEYGLSAPIESNSTTEKNAAPKALTIAQTCRLFLAQAHKIWRLCRYGLVAERRKIELRPEFFDI
;
A
#
# COMPACT_ATOMS: atom_id res chain seq x y z
N ASP A 1 -17.41 -14.64 2.87
CA ASP A 1 -16.01 -14.52 3.29
C ASP A 1 -15.85 -13.36 4.30
N PHE A 2 -14.67 -13.22 4.90
CA PHE A 2 -14.39 -12.22 5.93
C PHE A 2 -14.66 -10.79 5.44
N GLN A 3 -14.21 -10.44 4.25
CA GLN A 3 -14.41 -9.08 3.71
C GLN A 3 -15.89 -8.76 3.44
N THR A 4 -16.65 -9.72 2.94
CA THR A 4 -18.09 -9.54 2.75
C THR A 4 -18.79 -9.22 4.07
N TRP A 5 -18.42 -9.95 5.13
CA TRP A 5 -18.93 -9.69 6.47
C TRP A 5 -18.50 -8.31 6.99
N GLN A 6 -17.19 -8.01 6.98
CA GLN A 6 -16.63 -6.76 7.50
C GLN A 6 -17.23 -5.53 6.80
N LEU A 7 -17.25 -5.54 5.46
CA LEU A 7 -17.77 -4.43 4.67
C LEU A 7 -19.28 -4.26 4.84
N GLY A 8 -20.01 -5.38 4.96
CA GLY A 8 -21.44 -5.36 5.25
C GLY A 8 -21.75 -4.73 6.62
N GLN A 9 -20.94 -5.02 7.67
CA GLN A 9 -21.10 -4.38 8.98
C GLN A 9 -20.82 -2.86 8.93
N MET A 10 -19.96 -2.42 8.02
CA MET A 10 -19.61 -1.02 7.82
C MET A 10 -20.57 -0.29 6.86
N GLY A 11 -21.53 -0.98 6.25
CA GLY A 11 -22.48 -0.40 5.30
C GLY A 11 -21.88 -0.06 3.94
N PHE A 12 -20.76 -0.71 3.57
CA PHE A 12 -20.12 -0.49 2.27
C PHE A 12 -20.73 -1.36 1.18
N ASP A 13 -21.05 -0.73 0.05
CA ASP A 13 -21.13 -1.42 -1.23
C ASP A 13 -19.72 -1.62 -1.78
N PHE A 14 -19.46 -2.80 -2.32
CA PHE A 14 -18.13 -3.11 -2.82
C PHE A 14 -18.15 -3.87 -4.15
N ILE A 15 -17.09 -3.70 -4.91
CA ILE A 15 -16.83 -4.44 -6.14
C ILE A 15 -15.72 -5.45 -5.85
N LYS A 16 -16.03 -6.73 -6.01
CA LYS A 16 -15.01 -7.78 -5.93
C LYS A 16 -14.24 -7.84 -7.23
N VAL A 17 -12.94 -7.61 -7.15
CA VAL A 17 -12.01 -7.80 -8.27
C VAL A 17 -11.45 -9.21 -8.19
N ASP A 18 -11.67 -10.02 -9.23
CA ASP A 18 -11.08 -11.34 -9.32
C ASP A 18 -9.57 -11.24 -9.49
N ALA A 19 -8.86 -11.59 -8.43
CA ALA A 19 -7.42 -11.44 -8.38
C ALA A 19 -6.71 -12.43 -9.31
N PHE A 20 -5.60 -11.99 -9.90
CA PHE A 20 -4.66 -12.91 -10.52
C PHE A 20 -4.04 -13.82 -9.46
N THR A 21 -3.81 -15.07 -9.85
CA THR A 21 -3.08 -16.07 -9.06
C THR A 21 -1.78 -16.44 -9.78
N PRO A 22 -0.84 -17.11 -9.12
CA PRO A 22 0.35 -17.63 -9.79
C PRO A 22 0.06 -18.51 -11.02
N ASP A 23 -1.09 -19.19 -11.01
CA ASP A 23 -1.48 -20.18 -12.03
C ASP A 23 -2.18 -19.56 -13.25
N ASN A 24 -2.75 -18.33 -13.11
CA ASN A 24 -3.46 -17.66 -14.18
C ASN A 24 -2.77 -16.37 -14.67
N LEU A 25 -1.47 -16.25 -14.43
CA LEU A 25 -0.70 -15.09 -14.89
C LEU A 25 -0.71 -14.99 -16.43
N PRO A 26 -0.98 -13.80 -16.99
CA PRO A 26 -0.90 -13.59 -18.42
C PRO A 26 0.55 -13.70 -18.92
N GLU A 27 0.71 -14.11 -20.18
CA GLU A 27 1.99 -14.09 -20.85
C GLU A 27 2.44 -12.63 -21.09
N VAL A 28 3.46 -12.21 -20.35
CA VAL A 28 4.07 -10.90 -20.50
C VAL A 28 5.56 -11.10 -20.73
N ARG A 29 6.13 -10.28 -21.61
CA ARG A 29 7.58 -10.35 -21.96
C ARG A 29 8.44 -10.36 -20.70
N ASN A 30 9.40 -11.26 -20.62
CA ASN A 30 10.33 -11.37 -19.48
C ASN A 30 11.04 -10.04 -19.16
N SER A 31 11.32 -9.19 -20.16
CA SER A 31 11.90 -7.88 -19.96
C SER A 31 11.05 -6.95 -19.11
N TYR A 32 9.72 -7.12 -19.13
CA TYR A 32 8.81 -6.36 -18.25
C TYR A 32 9.00 -6.74 -16.78
N TRP A 33 9.13 -8.04 -16.47
CA TRP A 33 9.26 -8.56 -15.12
C TRP A 33 10.62 -8.34 -14.47
N ASN A 34 11.66 -8.07 -15.27
CA ASN A 34 13.06 -8.00 -14.83
C ASN A 34 13.54 -6.57 -14.52
N LYS A 35 12.64 -5.62 -14.23
CA LYS A 35 13.01 -4.23 -13.91
C LYS A 35 13.32 -3.99 -12.44
N TRP A 36 13.01 -4.93 -11.55
CA TRP A 36 13.33 -4.84 -10.13
C TRP A 36 14.74 -5.35 -9.84
N ARG A 37 15.21 -5.13 -8.61
CA ARG A 37 16.51 -5.60 -8.10
C ARG A 37 16.68 -7.13 -8.10
N ARG A 38 15.60 -7.88 -8.16
CA ARG A 38 15.54 -9.33 -8.34
C ARG A 38 14.33 -9.69 -9.22
N PRO A 39 14.28 -10.88 -9.81
CA PRO A 39 13.06 -11.35 -10.45
C PRO A 39 11.89 -11.37 -9.45
N LEU A 40 10.72 -10.94 -9.92
CA LEU A 40 9.49 -11.03 -9.11
C LEU A 40 9.04 -12.48 -9.06
N ARG A 41 8.63 -12.93 -7.87
CA ARG A 41 7.97 -14.23 -7.69
C ARG A 41 6.59 -14.21 -8.35
N PRO A 42 6.04 -15.38 -8.74
CA PRO A 42 4.71 -15.45 -9.35
C PRO A 42 3.63 -14.74 -8.51
N ALA A 43 3.58 -14.96 -7.20
CA ALA A 43 2.64 -14.28 -6.30
C ALA A 43 2.80 -12.74 -6.30
N GLU A 44 4.04 -12.22 -6.39
CA GLU A 44 4.28 -10.78 -6.48
C GLU A 44 3.83 -10.20 -7.82
N ARG A 45 3.92 -10.99 -8.90
CA ARG A 45 3.40 -10.62 -10.22
C ARG A 45 1.88 -10.57 -10.20
N ALA A 46 1.25 -11.62 -9.66
CA ALA A 46 -0.20 -11.72 -9.50
C ALA A 46 -0.75 -10.53 -8.71
N ARG A 47 -0.19 -10.25 -7.55
CA ARG A 47 -0.58 -9.10 -6.71
C ARG A 47 -0.45 -7.76 -7.45
N LEU A 48 0.65 -7.53 -8.19
CA LEU A 48 0.82 -6.31 -8.98
C LEU A 48 -0.25 -6.16 -10.04
N LEU A 49 -0.60 -7.23 -10.75
CA LEU A 49 -1.61 -7.20 -11.80
C LEU A 49 -3.02 -6.98 -11.22
N SER A 50 -3.34 -7.64 -10.10
CA SER A 50 -4.63 -7.48 -9.42
C SER A 50 -4.84 -6.02 -8.97
N HIS A 51 -3.83 -5.42 -8.35
CA HIS A 51 -3.89 -3.99 -8.01
C HIS A 51 -3.92 -3.09 -9.26
N GLY A 52 -3.28 -3.50 -10.34
CA GLY A 52 -3.35 -2.81 -11.64
C GLY A 52 -4.80 -2.67 -12.14
N MET A 53 -5.58 -3.76 -12.07
CA MET A 53 -7.01 -3.71 -12.43
C MET A 53 -7.80 -2.73 -11.55
N ALA A 54 -7.54 -2.73 -10.24
CA ALA A 54 -8.18 -1.78 -9.33
C ALA A 54 -7.77 -0.32 -9.66
N TRP A 55 -6.52 -0.09 -10.05
CA TRP A 55 -6.07 1.25 -10.47
C TRP A 55 -6.72 1.70 -11.77
N ASP A 56 -6.88 0.80 -12.74
CA ASP A 56 -7.59 1.09 -14.00
C ASP A 56 -9.04 1.48 -13.70
N TRP A 57 -9.72 0.74 -12.84
CA TRP A 57 -11.08 1.06 -12.42
C TRP A 57 -11.16 2.45 -11.74
N VAL A 58 -10.26 2.76 -10.79
CA VAL A 58 -10.23 4.07 -10.11
C VAL A 58 -9.94 5.20 -11.09
N ALA A 59 -9.07 4.99 -12.07
CA ALA A 59 -8.73 6.01 -13.07
C ALA A 59 -9.93 6.45 -13.91
N GLU A 60 -10.93 5.59 -14.06
CA GLU A 60 -12.11 5.79 -14.90
C GLU A 60 -13.36 6.17 -14.09
N ASN A 61 -13.53 5.63 -12.88
CA ASN A 61 -14.78 5.71 -12.13
C ASN A 61 -14.74 6.68 -10.93
N GLY A 62 -13.56 7.06 -10.44
CA GLY A 62 -13.46 7.97 -9.30
C GLY A 62 -12.65 7.40 -8.13
N PRO A 63 -12.56 8.15 -7.02
CA PRO A 63 -11.83 7.68 -5.82
C PRO A 63 -12.44 6.41 -5.25
N ALA A 64 -11.58 5.49 -4.78
CA ALA A 64 -12.05 4.30 -4.08
C ALA A 64 -11.09 3.85 -2.96
N LEU A 65 -11.64 3.20 -1.96
CA LEU A 65 -10.91 2.39 -1.00
C LEU A 65 -10.59 1.05 -1.66
N ILE A 66 -9.31 0.71 -1.73
CA ILE A 66 -8.82 -0.58 -2.22
C ILE A 66 -8.35 -1.37 -1.02
N ILE A 67 -8.84 -2.60 -0.87
CA ILE A 67 -8.48 -3.51 0.23
C ILE A 67 -8.08 -4.88 -0.30
N GLU A 68 -7.15 -5.54 0.40
CA GLU A 68 -6.81 -6.95 0.20
C GLU A 68 -7.74 -7.82 1.09
N ASP A 69 -7.83 -9.09 0.77
CA ASP A 69 -8.71 -10.05 1.45
C ASP A 69 -8.34 -10.32 2.91
N ASP A 70 -7.12 -9.99 3.31
CA ASP A 70 -6.59 -10.11 4.67
C ASP A 70 -6.52 -8.77 5.45
N ALA A 71 -7.15 -7.71 4.93
CA ALA A 71 -7.15 -6.41 5.59
C ALA A 71 -8.25 -6.29 6.65
N VAL A 72 -7.87 -5.96 7.88
CA VAL A 72 -8.79 -5.61 8.97
C VAL A 72 -8.88 -4.09 9.05
N LEU A 73 -10.09 -3.54 9.03
CA LEU A 73 -10.36 -2.11 9.03
C LEU A 73 -10.83 -1.62 10.41
N ALA A 74 -10.43 -0.41 10.77
CA ALA A 74 -10.97 0.29 11.94
C ALA A 74 -12.42 0.72 11.68
N ARG A 75 -13.25 0.71 12.72
CA ARG A 75 -14.68 1.13 12.68
C ARG A 75 -14.91 2.53 12.13
N SER A 76 -13.93 3.40 12.30
CA SER A 76 -14.01 4.80 11.86
C SER A 76 -13.78 5.00 10.36
N VAL A 77 -13.42 3.96 9.61
CA VAL A 77 -13.10 4.08 8.17
C VAL A 77 -14.24 4.70 7.36
N PRO A 78 -15.53 4.32 7.53
CA PRO A 78 -16.61 4.96 6.78
C PRO A 78 -16.63 6.48 6.96
N ASN A 79 -16.63 6.95 8.19
CA ASN A 79 -16.67 8.39 8.50
C ASN A 79 -15.40 9.14 8.06
N ILE A 80 -14.24 8.45 8.09
CA ILE A 80 -12.99 9.01 7.55
C ILE A 80 -13.12 9.21 6.04
N LEU A 81 -13.69 8.27 5.30
CA LEU A 81 -13.89 8.40 3.85
C LEU A 81 -14.78 9.58 3.49
N GLU A 82 -15.88 9.80 4.20
CA GLU A 82 -16.75 10.97 4.03
C GLU A 82 -15.97 12.28 4.22
N ASN A 83 -15.13 12.36 5.24
CA ASN A 83 -14.31 13.55 5.49
C ASN A 83 -13.25 13.78 4.40
N LEU A 84 -12.76 12.71 3.75
CA LEU A 84 -11.77 12.82 2.68
C LEU A 84 -12.30 13.50 1.42
N GLU A 85 -13.61 13.51 1.18
CA GLU A 85 -14.22 14.20 0.04
C GLU A 85 -13.93 15.70 0.06
N GLN A 86 -13.74 16.27 1.23
CA GLN A 86 -13.47 17.69 1.42
C GLN A 86 -11.98 18.06 1.38
N ILE A 87 -11.09 17.04 1.30
CA ILE A 87 -9.64 17.27 1.36
C ILE A 87 -9.05 17.19 -0.05
N ASN A 88 -8.55 18.33 -0.51
CA ASN A 88 -7.84 18.41 -1.77
C ASN A 88 -6.38 17.97 -1.64
N ASP A 89 -5.77 17.60 -2.79
CA ASP A 89 -4.33 17.40 -2.93
C ASP A 89 -3.80 16.04 -2.42
N ILE A 90 -4.67 15.11 -2.02
CA ILE A 90 -4.32 13.71 -1.74
C ILE A 90 -4.56 12.87 -3.01
N GLU A 91 -3.58 12.06 -3.40
CA GLU A 91 -3.71 11.16 -4.54
C GLU A 91 -3.65 9.69 -4.13
N TYR A 92 -3.07 9.42 -2.96
CA TYR A 92 -2.95 8.10 -2.33
C TYR A 92 -2.89 8.27 -0.82
N LEU A 93 -3.77 7.62 -0.08
CA LEU A 93 -3.75 7.59 1.38
C LEU A 93 -3.61 6.15 1.86
N SER A 94 -2.45 5.80 2.43
CA SER A 94 -2.27 4.50 3.10
C SER A 94 -2.99 4.52 4.44
N LEU A 95 -3.83 3.51 4.70
CA LEU A 95 -4.48 3.29 5.98
C LEU A 95 -3.72 2.27 6.84
N GLU A 96 -2.85 1.47 6.22
CA GLU A 96 -2.20 0.30 6.80
C GLU A 96 -0.94 0.63 7.61
N VAL A 97 -0.71 -0.19 8.65
CA VAL A 97 0.53 -0.26 9.40
C VAL A 97 1.19 -1.64 9.31
N ARG A 98 2.52 -1.68 9.21
CA ARG A 98 3.35 -2.91 9.25
C ARG A 98 4.62 -2.71 10.09
N GLY A 99 4.54 -2.05 11.23
CA GLY A 99 5.64 -1.91 12.20
C GLY A 99 6.89 -1.17 11.71
N ARG A 100 6.94 -0.68 10.47
CA ARG A 100 8.11 0.00 9.90
C ARG A 100 8.07 1.49 10.15
N ARG A 101 9.26 2.10 10.27
CA ARG A 101 9.38 3.56 10.34
C ARG A 101 9.18 4.15 8.95
N LYS A 102 8.27 5.13 8.85
CA LYS A 102 7.98 5.92 7.64
C LYS A 102 8.53 7.34 7.79
N LEU A 103 8.91 7.99 6.68
CA LEU A 103 9.29 9.42 6.67
C LEU A 103 8.05 10.25 6.36
N LEU A 104 7.55 10.96 7.35
CA LEU A 104 6.28 11.68 7.34
C LEU A 104 6.50 13.19 7.53
N SER A 105 5.60 14.01 6.97
CA SER A 105 5.56 15.43 7.31
C SER A 105 5.37 15.64 8.81
N LYS A 106 5.99 16.68 9.35
CA LYS A 106 5.72 17.16 10.72
C LYS A 106 4.31 17.75 10.82
N THR A 107 3.82 18.34 9.74
CA THR A 107 2.44 18.84 9.63
C THR A 107 1.49 17.71 9.33
N ALA A 108 0.29 17.79 9.90
CA ALA A 108 -0.79 16.84 9.75
C ALA A 108 -2.06 17.54 9.25
N ILE A 109 -2.89 16.81 8.54
CA ILE A 109 -4.24 17.22 8.14
C ILE A 109 -5.22 16.31 8.90
N PRO A 110 -6.03 16.84 9.83
CA PRO A 110 -7.06 16.03 10.49
C PRO A 110 -8.03 15.44 9.46
N ILE A 111 -8.35 14.15 9.61
CA ILE A 111 -9.32 13.43 8.75
C ILE A 111 -10.47 12.84 9.56
N GLY A 112 -10.61 13.25 10.81
CA GLY A 112 -11.70 12.85 11.70
C GLY A 112 -11.34 11.70 12.65
N HIS A 113 -12.18 11.48 13.65
CA HIS A 113 -12.09 10.37 14.61
C HIS A 113 -10.73 10.20 15.30
N GLY A 114 -10.04 11.32 15.58
CA GLY A 114 -8.71 11.28 16.19
C GLY A 114 -7.59 10.78 15.28
N VAL A 115 -7.87 10.69 13.97
CA VAL A 115 -6.91 10.33 12.93
C VAL A 115 -6.50 11.55 12.14
N ALA A 116 -5.23 11.63 11.80
CA ALA A 116 -4.68 12.66 10.91
C ALA A 116 -3.95 12.02 9.73
N SER A 117 -3.90 12.70 8.61
CA SER A 117 -3.11 12.31 7.46
C SER A 117 -1.81 13.10 7.41
N HIS A 118 -0.70 12.41 7.20
CA HIS A 118 0.63 12.99 7.04
C HIS A 118 1.16 12.74 5.65
N ARG A 119 1.79 13.75 5.04
CA ARG A 119 2.50 13.54 3.77
C ARG A 119 3.56 12.45 3.92
N LEU A 120 3.51 11.43 3.06
CA LEU A 120 4.41 10.30 3.12
C LEU A 120 5.51 10.45 2.06
N TYR A 121 6.74 10.67 2.52
CA TYR A 121 7.89 10.88 1.65
C TYR A 121 8.67 9.61 1.36
N LEU A 122 8.84 8.71 2.34
CA LEU A 122 9.58 7.45 2.19
C LEU A 122 8.89 6.30 2.92
N ASP A 123 9.30 5.08 2.55
CA ASP A 123 8.78 3.83 3.09
C ASP A 123 7.26 3.68 2.82
N ARG A 124 6.88 3.92 1.54
CA ARG A 124 5.52 3.80 1.00
C ARG A 124 5.15 2.33 0.81
N LEU A 125 5.28 1.57 1.90
CA LEU A 125 4.95 0.15 1.96
C LEU A 125 3.59 -0.02 2.61
N GLY A 126 2.96 -1.13 2.31
CA GLY A 126 1.62 -1.44 2.78
C GLY A 126 0.58 -1.12 1.71
N SER A 127 -0.13 -2.15 1.29
CA SER A 127 -1.13 -2.09 0.22
C SER A 127 -2.39 -2.87 0.58
N ALA A 128 -2.46 -3.39 1.82
CA ALA A 128 -3.64 -4.10 2.26
C ALA A 128 -4.89 -3.21 2.32
N ALA A 129 -4.71 -1.91 2.64
CA ALA A 129 -5.81 -0.95 2.61
C ALA A 129 -5.29 0.47 2.30
N TYR A 130 -5.82 1.07 1.25
CA TYR A 130 -5.51 2.45 0.88
C TYR A 130 -6.62 3.09 0.06
N VAL A 131 -6.77 4.40 0.18
CA VAL A 131 -7.65 5.18 -0.69
C VAL A 131 -6.81 5.73 -1.85
N LEU A 132 -7.34 5.59 -3.07
CA LEU A 132 -6.69 6.03 -4.30
C LEU A 132 -7.59 6.95 -5.09
N TRP A 133 -7.05 8.06 -5.57
CA TRP A 133 -7.74 9.02 -6.43
C TRP A 133 -7.34 8.83 -7.90
N PRO A 134 -8.17 9.24 -8.87
CA PRO A 134 -7.91 9.02 -10.31
C PRO A 134 -6.54 9.53 -10.78
N ASN A 135 -6.10 10.67 -10.29
CA ASN A 135 -4.78 11.21 -10.64
C ASN A 135 -3.64 10.34 -10.11
N GLY A 136 -3.79 9.80 -8.90
CA GLY A 136 -2.86 8.84 -8.31
C GLY A 136 -2.80 7.55 -9.12
N ALA A 137 -3.97 6.99 -9.46
CA ALA A 137 -4.12 5.79 -10.27
C ALA A 137 -3.40 5.93 -11.63
N LYS A 138 -3.68 6.98 -12.39
CA LYS A 138 -3.02 7.28 -13.68
C LYS A 138 -1.50 7.36 -13.56
N LYS A 139 -0.97 7.90 -12.45
CA LYS A 139 0.47 7.97 -12.20
C LYS A 139 1.07 6.61 -11.85
N LEU A 140 0.35 5.77 -11.08
CA LEU A 140 0.77 4.39 -10.76
C LEU A 140 0.79 3.52 -12.01
N ILE A 141 -0.26 3.56 -12.83
CA ILE A 141 -0.35 2.85 -14.12
C ILE A 141 0.80 3.25 -15.03
N ARG A 142 1.04 4.55 -15.21
CA ARG A 142 2.17 5.05 -16.01
C ARG A 142 3.52 4.60 -15.46
N ARG A 143 3.65 4.47 -14.14
CA ARG A 143 4.88 3.94 -13.55
C ARG A 143 5.02 2.44 -13.80
N ALA A 144 3.93 1.68 -13.67
CA ALA A 144 3.90 0.25 -13.91
C ALA A 144 4.20 -0.08 -15.38
N SER A 145 3.71 0.70 -16.35
CA SER A 145 3.96 0.48 -17.79
C SER A 145 5.44 0.53 -18.17
N LYS A 146 6.28 1.19 -17.39
CA LYS A 146 7.75 1.24 -17.61
C LYS A 146 8.49 -0.03 -17.21
N GLY A 147 7.78 -1.00 -16.69
CA GLY A 147 8.29 -2.31 -16.26
C GLY A 147 8.01 -2.59 -14.79
N ALA A 148 7.78 -3.88 -14.52
CA ALA A 148 7.37 -4.35 -13.23
C ALA A 148 8.47 -4.22 -12.18
N VAL A 149 8.07 -3.74 -11.05
CA VAL A 149 8.74 -3.84 -9.76
C VAL A 149 7.71 -4.40 -8.79
N SER A 150 8.09 -4.78 -7.57
CA SER A 150 7.07 -5.19 -6.60
C SER A 150 6.01 -4.10 -6.42
N LEU A 151 4.81 -4.46 -6.01
CA LEU A 151 3.72 -3.51 -5.77
C LEU A 151 4.18 -2.35 -4.88
N ASP A 152 4.82 -2.65 -3.76
CA ASP A 152 5.46 -1.66 -2.88
C ASP A 152 6.51 -0.83 -3.61
N GLY A 153 7.25 -1.44 -4.53
CA GLY A 153 8.22 -0.76 -5.37
C GLY A 153 7.56 0.25 -6.32
N ILE A 154 6.41 -0.06 -6.90
CA ILE A 154 5.65 0.90 -7.73
C ILE A 154 5.30 2.14 -6.91
N ALA A 155 4.69 1.99 -5.75
CA ALA A 155 4.34 3.10 -4.87
C ALA A 155 5.57 3.91 -4.42
N GLN A 156 6.68 3.22 -4.13
CA GLN A 156 7.94 3.85 -3.73
C GLN A 156 8.57 4.69 -4.85
N TRP A 157 8.52 4.20 -6.10
CA TRP A 157 9.15 4.83 -7.27
C TRP A 157 8.23 5.79 -8.02
N ALA A 158 6.92 5.75 -7.76
CA ALA A 158 5.98 6.74 -8.29
C ALA A 158 6.11 8.06 -7.52
N THR A 159 7.26 8.72 -7.64
CA THR A 159 7.62 9.91 -6.86
C THR A 159 6.70 11.11 -7.11
N SER A 160 6.01 11.14 -8.24
CA SER A 160 5.04 12.17 -8.60
C SER A 160 3.68 11.99 -7.90
N VAL A 161 3.40 10.82 -7.31
CA VAL A 161 2.16 10.59 -6.56
C VAL A 161 2.23 11.28 -5.20
N LYS A 162 1.21 12.05 -4.89
CA LYS A 162 1.05 12.69 -3.58
C LYS A 162 0.51 11.68 -2.57
N CYS A 163 1.43 10.92 -1.96
CA CYS A 163 1.10 9.90 -0.97
C CYS A 163 1.00 10.49 0.43
N PHE A 164 0.01 10.00 1.17
CA PHE A 164 -0.20 10.29 2.58
C PHE A 164 -0.33 8.99 3.39
N GLN A 165 -0.23 9.10 4.69
CA GLN A 165 -0.39 8.03 5.65
C GLN A 165 -1.35 8.48 6.74
N ALA A 166 -2.37 7.68 7.03
CA ALA A 166 -3.22 7.86 8.21
C ALA A 166 -2.45 7.48 9.47
N ASP A 167 -2.56 8.30 10.50
CA ASP A 167 -1.94 8.09 11.80
C ASP A 167 -2.85 8.61 12.92
N PRO A 168 -3.32 7.76 13.84
CA PRO A 168 -3.12 6.31 13.89
C PRO A 168 -3.59 5.57 12.64
N ALA A 169 -3.03 4.37 12.40
CA ALA A 169 -3.42 3.52 11.30
C ALA A 169 -4.89 3.06 11.44
N CYS A 170 -5.57 2.96 10.32
CA CYS A 170 -6.97 2.53 10.24
C CYS A 170 -7.13 1.15 9.60
N ALA A 171 -6.02 0.48 9.31
CA ALA A 171 -6.02 -0.88 8.79
C ALA A 171 -4.77 -1.64 9.22
N VAL A 172 -4.91 -2.96 9.33
CA VAL A 172 -3.82 -3.90 9.60
C VAL A 172 -4.10 -5.21 8.87
N GLN A 173 -3.05 -5.93 8.46
CA GLN A 173 -3.22 -7.27 7.90
C GLN A 173 -3.42 -8.30 9.00
N LEU A 174 -4.18 -9.36 8.73
CA LEU A 174 -4.46 -10.45 9.67
C LEU A 174 -3.20 -11.08 10.25
N ASP A 175 -2.14 -11.23 9.43
CA ASP A 175 -0.86 -11.79 9.86
C ASP A 175 -0.13 -10.93 10.90
N MET A 176 -0.49 -9.66 11.03
CA MET A 176 0.07 -8.69 11.96
C MET A 176 -0.87 -8.35 13.13
N ALA A 177 -2.14 -8.76 13.07
CA ALA A 177 -3.17 -8.35 14.03
C ALA A 177 -2.76 -8.62 15.48
N THR A 178 -2.26 -9.82 15.77
CA THR A 178 -1.82 -10.21 17.12
C THR A 178 -0.63 -9.40 17.65
N GLU A 179 0.29 -8.96 16.78
CA GLU A 179 1.40 -8.09 17.17
C GLU A 179 0.93 -6.71 17.67
N TYR A 180 -0.28 -6.31 17.25
CA TYR A 180 -0.93 -5.06 17.66
C TYR A 180 -2.00 -5.25 18.74
N GLY A 181 -2.10 -6.46 19.34
CA GLY A 181 -3.04 -6.74 20.42
C GLY A 181 -4.48 -6.94 19.96
N LEU A 182 -4.68 -7.20 18.67
CA LEU A 182 -5.99 -7.54 18.11
C LEU A 182 -6.19 -9.05 18.07
N SER A 183 -7.41 -9.52 18.32
CA SER A 183 -7.78 -10.90 18.06
C SER A 183 -7.92 -11.10 16.55
N ALA A 184 -7.24 -12.08 15.97
CA ALA A 184 -7.43 -12.38 14.55
C ALA A 184 -8.77 -13.10 14.37
N PRO A 185 -9.71 -12.57 13.56
CA PRO A 185 -11.05 -13.16 13.39
C PRO A 185 -11.02 -14.48 12.62
N ILE A 186 -9.97 -14.68 11.83
CA ILE A 186 -9.70 -15.91 11.05
C ILE A 186 -8.18 -16.15 10.98
N GLU A 187 -7.79 -17.39 10.77
CA GLU A 187 -6.38 -17.71 10.49
C GLU A 187 -5.94 -17.10 9.16
N SER A 188 -4.80 -16.43 9.17
CA SER A 188 -4.21 -15.91 7.94
C SER A 188 -3.62 -17.04 7.11
N ASN A 189 -4.18 -17.27 5.94
CA ASN A 189 -3.62 -18.16 4.91
C ASN A 189 -2.53 -17.48 4.07
N SER A 190 -1.82 -16.48 4.62
CA SER A 190 -0.80 -15.78 3.85
C SER A 190 0.30 -16.76 3.43
N THR A 191 0.29 -17.13 2.16
CA THR A 191 1.35 -17.90 1.49
C THR A 191 2.60 -17.05 1.30
N THR A 192 3.11 -16.46 2.38
CA THR A 192 4.41 -15.82 2.33
C THR A 192 5.45 -16.92 2.23
N GLU A 193 5.78 -17.30 1.00
CA GLU A 193 6.91 -18.21 0.75
C GLU A 193 8.14 -17.70 1.50
N LYS A 194 8.53 -18.44 2.53
CA LYS A 194 9.75 -18.17 3.30
C LYS A 194 10.92 -18.07 2.32
N ASN A 195 11.67 -17.02 2.44
CA ASN A 195 12.79 -16.61 1.61
C ASN A 195 13.61 -17.78 1.06
N ALA A 196 13.57 -17.99 -0.26
CA ALA A 196 14.62 -18.75 -0.93
C ALA A 196 15.97 -18.06 -0.68
N ALA A 197 17.02 -18.82 -0.48
CA ALA A 197 18.36 -18.33 -0.23
C ALA A 197 18.73 -17.22 -1.24
N PRO A 198 19.37 -16.13 -0.81
CA PRO A 198 19.70 -15.02 -1.69
C PRO A 198 20.65 -15.50 -2.80
N LYS A 199 20.16 -15.50 -4.04
CA LYS A 199 21.02 -15.71 -5.21
C LYS A 199 21.94 -14.50 -5.36
N ALA A 200 23.20 -14.73 -5.80
CA ALA A 200 24.15 -13.66 -6.11
C ALA A 200 23.50 -12.65 -7.07
N LEU A 201 23.62 -11.37 -6.74
CA LEU A 201 23.09 -10.29 -7.57
C LEU A 201 23.95 -10.09 -8.82
N THR A 202 23.30 -9.85 -9.95
CA THR A 202 24.00 -9.40 -11.15
C THR A 202 24.51 -7.96 -10.98
N ILE A 203 25.51 -7.56 -11.76
CA ILE A 203 26.04 -6.19 -11.76
C ILE A 203 24.91 -5.17 -11.95
N ALA A 204 23.99 -5.42 -12.90
CA ALA A 204 22.85 -4.54 -13.13
C ALA A 204 21.90 -4.43 -11.92
N GLN A 205 21.69 -5.52 -11.20
CA GLN A 205 20.90 -5.52 -9.96
C GLN A 205 21.60 -4.76 -8.84
N THR A 206 22.90 -4.91 -8.72
CA THR A 206 23.74 -4.17 -7.76
C THR A 206 23.69 -2.67 -8.04
N CYS A 207 23.87 -2.25 -9.30
CA CYS A 207 23.74 -0.83 -9.68
C CYS A 207 22.36 -0.26 -9.33
N ARG A 208 21.27 -1.01 -9.59
CA ARG A 208 19.92 -0.58 -9.22
C ARG A 208 19.73 -0.44 -7.70
N LEU A 209 20.36 -1.32 -6.93
CA LEU A 209 20.35 -1.24 -5.47
C LEU A 209 21.05 0.04 -5.00
N PHE A 210 22.23 0.37 -5.54
CA PHE A 210 22.94 1.61 -5.23
C PHE A 210 22.12 2.85 -5.58
N LEU A 211 21.51 2.89 -6.76
CA LEU A 211 20.63 4.00 -7.17
C LEU A 211 19.43 4.15 -6.21
N ALA A 212 18.83 3.04 -5.78
CA ALA A 212 17.75 3.06 -4.81
C ALA A 212 18.20 3.62 -3.45
N GLN A 213 19.38 3.26 -2.98
CA GLN A 213 19.93 3.79 -1.72
C GLN A 213 20.28 5.28 -1.86
N ALA A 214 20.93 5.68 -2.94
CA ALA A 214 21.23 7.09 -3.21
C ALA A 214 19.95 7.95 -3.26
N HIS A 215 18.90 7.45 -3.93
CA HIS A 215 17.59 8.12 -3.96
C HIS A 215 16.97 8.24 -2.56
N LYS A 216 17.09 7.20 -1.73
CA LYS A 216 16.61 7.23 -0.35
C LYS A 216 17.35 8.28 0.48
N ILE A 217 18.67 8.33 0.39
CA ILE A 217 19.51 9.32 1.09
C ILE A 217 19.16 10.74 0.62
N TRP A 218 19.06 10.94 -0.69
CA TRP A 218 18.68 12.24 -1.25
C TRP A 218 17.32 12.71 -0.71
N ARG A 219 16.32 11.83 -0.60
CA ARG A 219 15.01 12.18 -0.03
C ARG A 219 15.10 12.51 1.46
N LEU A 220 15.89 11.77 2.23
CA LEU A 220 16.12 12.06 3.63
C LEU A 220 16.74 13.45 3.80
N CYS A 221 17.75 13.81 3.01
CA CYS A 221 18.35 15.12 3.04
C CYS A 221 17.36 16.22 2.62
N ARG A 222 16.62 15.99 1.51
CA ARG A 222 15.68 16.97 0.94
C ARG A 222 14.53 17.29 1.90
N TYR A 223 14.03 16.32 2.62
CA TYR A 223 12.83 16.46 3.47
C TYR A 223 13.16 16.50 4.97
N GLY A 224 14.41 16.38 5.37
CA GLY A 224 14.83 16.28 6.78
C GLY A 224 14.38 17.44 7.67
N LEU A 225 14.21 18.63 7.12
CA LEU A 225 13.73 19.80 7.89
C LEU A 225 12.21 19.78 8.11
N VAL A 226 11.44 19.27 7.15
CA VAL A 226 9.96 19.29 7.13
C VAL A 226 9.32 17.97 7.48
N ALA A 227 10.11 16.92 7.62
CA ALA A 227 9.68 15.57 7.90
C ALA A 227 10.43 14.94 9.07
N GLU A 228 9.82 13.95 9.65
CA GLU A 228 10.41 13.11 10.71
C GLU A 228 10.23 11.63 10.40
N ARG A 229 11.10 10.80 10.95
CA ARG A 229 11.04 9.35 10.77
C ARG A 229 10.49 8.69 12.02
N ARG A 230 9.23 8.26 11.96
CA ARG A 230 8.54 7.61 13.07
C ARG A 230 7.78 6.36 12.66
N LYS A 231 7.43 5.54 13.64
CA LYS A 231 6.48 4.44 13.47
C LYS A 231 5.06 5.02 13.47
N ILE A 232 4.17 4.39 12.72
CA ILE A 232 2.74 4.66 12.79
C ILE A 232 2.18 3.90 13.99
N GLU A 233 1.35 4.56 14.76
CA GLU A 233 0.60 3.94 15.84
C GLU A 233 -0.58 3.15 15.28
N LEU A 234 -0.97 2.09 15.98
CA LEU A 234 -2.25 1.48 15.84
C LEU A 234 -2.92 1.49 17.21
N ARG A 235 -4.19 1.84 17.24
CA ARG A 235 -4.99 1.87 18.46
C ARG A 235 -5.98 0.72 18.43
N PRO A 236 -5.77 -0.34 19.24
CA PRO A 236 -6.64 -1.52 19.24
C PRO A 236 -8.12 -1.19 19.47
N GLU A 237 -8.39 -0.17 20.28
CA GLU A 237 -9.76 0.29 20.59
C GLU A 237 -10.53 0.85 19.37
N PHE A 238 -9.86 1.07 18.23
CA PHE A 238 -10.49 1.48 16.98
C PHE A 238 -11.03 0.30 16.18
N PHE A 239 -10.69 -0.92 16.58
CA PHE A 239 -11.04 -2.15 15.87
C PHE A 239 -12.00 -2.98 16.71
N ASP A 240 -13.09 -3.44 16.10
CA ASP A 240 -13.94 -4.51 16.61
C ASP A 240 -13.67 -5.76 15.79
N ILE A 241 -13.03 -6.73 16.39
CA ILE A 241 -12.77 -8.01 15.76
C ILE A 241 -13.28 -9.12 16.68
#